data_966497011f35d26328476fab6f5fbf7b
#
_entry.id   966497011f35d26328476fab6f5fbf7b
#
_cell.length_a   1.000
_cell.length_b   1.000
_cell.length_c   1.000
_cell.angle_alpha   90.00
_cell.angle_beta   90.00
_cell.angle_gamma   90.00
#
_symmetry.space_group_name_H-M   'P 1'
#
loop_
_entity.id
_entity.type
_entity.pdbx_description
1 polymer ?
#
loop_
_entity_poly.entity_id
_entity_poly.type
_entity_poly.pdbx_seq_one_letter_code
_entity_poly.pdbx_strand_id
1 'polypeptide(L)'
;VNPFWEWGWNYINDGGKGLWMNLRDMSKLGQLYLQDGYSGTDQILSSSWIQMATSLSSNTGLDPLHGYGYLFWVPDVDSTYFENSFFIMGTGGQNIFVSPRQSLLIATHSHLYPEDINEHANTLFLNVWDNVIPIFKIGDLNFDTKIDILDIIHLSDSIIDSLDYNEESDINSDDIIDYEDIN
;
A
#
# COMPACT_ATOMS: atom_id res chain seq x y z
N VAL A 1 0.98 -19.27 -16.26
CA VAL A 1 1.86 -20.19 -15.50
C VAL A 1 1.11 -20.55 -14.24
N ASN A 2 0.99 -21.84 -13.93
CA ASN A 2 0.44 -22.26 -12.65
C ASN A 2 1.42 -21.89 -11.54
N PRO A 3 0.96 -21.39 -10.39
CA PRO A 3 1.83 -21.15 -9.25
C PRO A 3 2.57 -22.43 -8.84
N PHE A 4 3.84 -22.31 -8.56
CA PHE A 4 4.60 -23.39 -7.97
C PHE A 4 5.67 -22.85 -7.02
N TRP A 5 6.07 -23.69 -6.06
CA TRP A 5 7.11 -23.35 -5.11
C TRP A 5 8.30 -24.27 -5.34
N GLU A 6 9.48 -23.66 -5.55
CA GLU A 6 10.71 -24.43 -5.69
C GLU A 6 11.02 -25.25 -4.44
N TRP A 7 11.57 -26.44 -4.68
CA TRP A 7 12.07 -27.27 -3.60
C TRP A 7 13.42 -26.73 -3.11
N GLY A 8 13.50 -26.44 -1.84
CA GLY A 8 14.76 -26.14 -1.17
C GLY A 8 15.51 -27.43 -0.77
N TRP A 9 16.49 -27.29 0.10
CA TRP A 9 17.20 -28.41 0.68
C TRP A 9 16.24 -29.35 1.42
N ASN A 10 16.47 -30.66 1.29
CA ASN A 10 15.65 -31.72 1.89
C ASN A 10 14.16 -31.72 1.46
N TYR A 11 13.86 -31.26 0.23
CA TYR A 11 12.48 -31.24 -0.29
C TYR A 11 11.50 -30.42 0.57
N ILE A 12 12.00 -29.42 1.29
CA ILE A 12 11.19 -28.46 2.01
C ILE A 12 11.22 -27.14 1.23
N ASN A 13 10.06 -26.53 1.02
CA ASN A 13 10.00 -25.22 0.39
C ASN A 13 10.65 -24.17 1.29
N ASP A 14 11.43 -23.28 0.69
CA ASP A 14 12.03 -22.17 1.41
C ASP A 14 10.99 -21.07 1.60
N GLY A 15 10.65 -20.74 2.82
CA GLY A 15 9.64 -19.71 3.13
C GLY A 15 10.01 -18.29 2.68
N GLY A 16 11.29 -18.04 2.40
CA GLY A 16 11.77 -16.71 2.00
C GLY A 16 11.95 -16.50 0.50
N LYS A 17 11.85 -17.57 -0.31
CA LYS A 17 12.10 -17.48 -1.77
C LYS A 17 11.52 -18.65 -2.55
N GLY A 18 11.61 -18.57 -3.89
CA GLY A 18 11.30 -19.68 -4.79
C GLY A 18 9.81 -19.90 -5.06
N LEU A 19 8.95 -18.96 -4.65
CA LEU A 19 7.54 -18.98 -5.01
C LEU A 19 7.33 -18.26 -6.35
N TRP A 20 6.89 -18.99 -7.35
CA TRP A 20 6.61 -18.51 -8.70
C TRP A 20 5.11 -18.30 -8.89
N MET A 21 4.74 -17.09 -9.21
CA MET A 21 3.35 -16.69 -9.47
C MET A 21 3.28 -15.71 -10.62
N ASN A 22 2.15 -15.66 -11.31
CA ASN A 22 1.85 -14.55 -12.22
C ASN A 22 1.29 -13.36 -11.42
N LEU A 23 1.24 -12.18 -12.04
CA LEU A 23 0.79 -10.95 -11.40
C LEU A 23 -0.63 -11.06 -10.80
N ARG A 24 -1.54 -11.76 -11.49
CA ARG A 24 -2.91 -11.95 -11.01
C ARG A 24 -2.96 -12.81 -9.73
N ASP A 25 -2.12 -13.82 -9.64
CA ASP A 25 -2.07 -14.67 -8.43
C ASP A 25 -1.38 -13.94 -7.28
N MET A 26 -0.38 -13.09 -7.57
CA MET A 26 0.19 -12.16 -6.58
C MET A 26 -0.90 -11.21 -6.03
N SER A 27 -1.73 -10.65 -6.91
CA SER A 27 -2.83 -9.77 -6.51
C SER A 27 -3.85 -10.49 -5.61
N LYS A 28 -4.14 -11.76 -5.85
CA LYS A 28 -5.04 -12.55 -4.97
C LYS A 28 -4.46 -12.74 -3.57
N LEU A 29 -3.13 -12.89 -3.47
CA LEU A 29 -2.48 -12.94 -2.16
C LEU A 29 -2.68 -11.62 -1.41
N GLY A 30 -2.39 -10.50 -2.04
CA GLY A 30 -2.64 -9.19 -1.45
C GLY A 30 -4.12 -8.95 -1.11
N GLN A 31 -5.03 -9.38 -2.00
CA GLN A 31 -6.46 -9.29 -1.77
C GLN A 31 -6.93 -10.09 -0.54
N LEU A 32 -6.35 -11.27 -0.30
CA LEU A 32 -6.65 -12.06 0.90
C LEU A 32 -6.35 -11.28 2.18
N TYR A 33 -5.22 -10.57 2.21
CA TYR A 33 -4.87 -9.72 3.34
C TYR A 33 -5.74 -8.46 3.43
N LEU A 34 -6.05 -7.84 2.29
CA LEU A 34 -6.94 -6.68 2.23
C LEU A 34 -8.35 -7.00 2.74
N GLN A 35 -8.80 -8.23 2.53
CA GLN A 35 -10.10 -8.74 2.96
C GLN A 35 -10.05 -9.45 4.33
N ASP A 36 -9.09 -9.09 5.17
CA ASP A 36 -8.95 -9.62 6.53
C ASP A 36 -8.96 -11.17 6.60
N GLY A 37 -8.33 -11.80 5.61
CA GLY A 37 -8.18 -13.25 5.53
C GLY A 37 -9.33 -13.99 4.88
N TYR A 38 -10.31 -13.30 4.35
CA TYR A 38 -11.45 -13.93 3.67
C TYR A 38 -11.21 -14.10 2.18
N SER A 39 -11.68 -15.21 1.64
CA SER A 39 -11.82 -15.47 0.21
C SER A 39 -13.28 -15.81 -0.08
N GLY A 40 -14.07 -14.86 -0.52
CA GLY A 40 -15.52 -14.98 -0.56
C GLY A 40 -16.09 -15.09 0.86
N THR A 41 -16.73 -16.20 1.17
CA THR A 41 -17.31 -16.49 2.50
C THR A 41 -16.37 -17.25 3.42
N ASP A 42 -15.26 -17.78 2.91
CA ASP A 42 -14.37 -18.67 3.63
C ASP A 42 -13.21 -17.87 4.26
N GLN A 43 -13.05 -18.00 5.56
CA GLN A 43 -11.89 -17.45 6.24
C GLN A 43 -10.70 -18.40 6.10
N ILE A 44 -9.71 -17.98 5.30
CA ILE A 44 -8.48 -18.73 5.03
C ILE A 44 -7.40 -18.43 6.07
N LEU A 45 -7.30 -17.18 6.51
CA LEU A 45 -6.40 -16.71 7.55
C LEU A 45 -7.20 -16.00 8.63
N SER A 46 -6.81 -16.16 9.90
CA SER A 46 -7.46 -15.40 10.96
C SER A 46 -7.06 -13.92 10.93
N SER A 47 -7.99 -13.04 11.27
CA SER A 47 -7.73 -11.59 11.39
C SER A 47 -6.59 -11.31 12.38
N SER A 48 -6.54 -12.06 13.48
CA SER A 48 -5.45 -11.94 14.47
C SER A 48 -4.08 -12.29 13.91
N TRP A 49 -3.99 -13.27 13.01
CA TRP A 49 -2.74 -13.59 12.31
C TRP A 49 -2.34 -12.47 11.39
N ILE A 50 -3.27 -11.95 10.57
CA ILE A 50 -2.99 -10.83 9.65
C ILE A 50 -2.48 -9.63 10.43
N GLN A 51 -3.19 -9.20 11.46
CA GLN A 51 -2.77 -8.09 12.30
C GLN A 51 -1.37 -8.28 12.88
N MET A 52 -1.07 -9.47 13.40
CA MET A 52 0.23 -9.78 13.97
C MET A 52 1.33 -9.82 12.90
N ALA A 53 1.06 -10.42 11.74
CA ALA A 53 2.05 -10.59 10.69
C ALA A 53 2.41 -9.27 9.99
N THR A 54 1.46 -8.36 9.87
CA THR A 54 1.65 -7.05 9.22
C THR A 54 1.93 -5.89 10.19
N SER A 55 2.07 -6.19 11.49
CA SER A 55 2.48 -5.21 12.49
C SER A 55 4.00 -5.11 12.59
N LEU A 56 4.48 -3.96 13.04
CA LEU A 56 5.89 -3.70 13.29
C LEU A 56 6.45 -4.65 14.35
N SER A 57 7.36 -5.52 13.95
CA SER A 57 8.10 -6.44 14.84
C SER A 57 9.56 -6.06 15.03
N SER A 58 10.17 -5.45 14.01
CA SER A 58 11.55 -4.99 14.05
C SER A 58 11.74 -3.76 13.18
N ASN A 59 12.73 -2.93 13.53
CA ASN A 59 13.15 -1.80 12.73
C ASN A 59 14.33 -2.22 11.85
N THR A 60 14.24 -1.97 10.54
CA THR A 60 15.29 -2.34 9.57
C THR A 60 16.33 -1.23 9.36
N GLY A 61 16.00 0.01 9.73
CA GLY A 61 16.80 1.19 9.43
C GLY A 61 16.82 1.61 7.96
N LEU A 62 15.97 1.01 7.12
CA LEU A 62 15.85 1.33 5.69
C LEU A 62 14.70 2.31 5.45
N ASP A 63 15.03 3.54 5.06
CA ASP A 63 14.06 4.58 4.74
C ASP A 63 13.49 4.37 3.30
N PRO A 64 12.18 4.51 3.04
CA PRO A 64 11.06 4.77 3.98
C PRO A 64 10.46 3.50 4.64
N LEU A 65 11.05 2.34 4.45
CA LEU A 65 10.56 1.05 4.93
C LEU A 65 11.29 0.65 6.23
N HIS A 66 11.13 1.42 7.28
CA HIS A 66 11.85 1.17 8.52
C HIS A 66 11.38 -0.07 9.28
N GLY A 67 10.14 -0.47 9.08
CA GLY A 67 9.51 -1.54 9.82
C GLY A 67 9.47 -2.87 9.08
N TYR A 68 9.52 -3.97 9.85
CA TYR A 68 9.35 -5.32 9.34
C TYR A 68 8.51 -6.15 10.30
N GLY A 69 7.47 -6.77 9.75
CA GLY A 69 6.63 -7.76 10.44
C GLY A 69 7.09 -9.18 10.14
N TYR A 70 6.16 -10.12 10.02
CA TYR A 70 6.46 -11.49 9.65
C TYR A 70 6.49 -11.64 8.14
N LEU A 71 7.64 -11.33 7.51
CA LEU A 71 7.89 -11.29 6.07
C LEU A 71 7.17 -10.14 5.33
N PHE A 72 6.67 -9.14 6.05
CA PHE A 72 6.05 -7.95 5.50
C PHE A 72 6.86 -6.72 5.86
N TRP A 73 7.06 -5.85 4.89
CA TRP A 73 7.61 -4.52 5.10
C TRP A 73 6.50 -3.61 5.60
N VAL A 74 6.74 -2.90 6.68
CA VAL A 74 5.78 -2.00 7.30
C VAL A 74 6.34 -0.58 7.21
N PRO A 75 5.64 0.36 6.57
CA PRO A 75 6.09 1.74 6.53
C PRO A 75 6.16 2.31 7.95
N ASP A 76 7.27 2.96 8.27
CA ASP A 76 7.40 3.79 9.47
C ASP A 76 7.13 5.24 9.06
N VAL A 77 5.92 5.50 8.65
CA VAL A 77 5.45 6.85 8.34
C VAL A 77 4.49 7.27 9.43
N ASP A 78 4.80 8.39 10.05
CA ASP A 78 3.92 9.05 11.03
C ASP A 78 2.74 9.70 10.28
N SER A 79 1.98 8.85 9.61
CA SER A 79 0.84 9.26 8.81
C SER A 79 -0.32 8.34 9.10
N THR A 80 -1.38 8.90 9.66
CA THR A 80 -2.66 8.19 9.84
C THR A 80 -3.22 7.69 8.51
N TYR A 81 -2.83 8.31 7.40
CA TYR A 81 -3.27 7.95 6.06
C TYR A 81 -2.84 6.53 5.64
N PHE A 82 -1.61 6.10 6.01
CA PHE A 82 -1.09 4.77 5.70
C PHE A 82 -1.12 3.82 6.89
N GLU A 83 -1.96 4.11 7.85
CA GLU A 83 -2.15 3.24 9.01
C GLU A 83 -2.49 1.81 8.57
N ASN A 84 -1.77 0.84 9.13
CA ASN A 84 -1.88 -0.59 8.83
C ASN A 84 -1.56 -0.98 7.38
N SER A 85 -0.93 -0.11 6.59
CA SER A 85 -0.42 -0.48 5.26
C SER A 85 0.85 -1.31 5.37
N PHE A 86 1.08 -2.16 4.38
CA PHE A 86 2.27 -3.01 4.33
C PHE A 86 2.63 -3.39 2.90
N PHE A 87 3.86 -3.90 2.74
CA PHE A 87 4.38 -4.36 1.46
C PHE A 87 4.85 -5.80 1.54
N ILE A 88 4.69 -6.52 0.44
CA ILE A 88 5.40 -7.75 0.14
C ILE A 88 6.36 -7.39 -0.99
N MET A 89 7.65 -7.46 -0.73
CA MET A 89 8.68 -7.06 -1.70
C MET A 89 9.62 -8.22 -2.00
N GLY A 90 9.78 -8.49 -3.28
CA GLY A 90 10.71 -9.49 -3.79
C GLY A 90 11.87 -8.86 -4.58
N THR A 91 13.02 -9.50 -4.53
CA THR A 91 14.20 -9.11 -5.32
C THR A 91 13.88 -9.15 -6.80
N GLY A 92 14.12 -8.05 -7.53
CA GLY A 92 13.85 -7.95 -8.96
C GLY A 92 12.54 -7.24 -9.31
N GLY A 93 11.87 -6.60 -8.32
CA GLY A 93 10.74 -5.70 -8.56
C GLY A 93 9.37 -6.38 -8.57
N GLN A 94 9.24 -7.49 -7.85
CA GLN A 94 7.95 -8.09 -7.53
C GLN A 94 7.45 -7.43 -6.24
N ASN A 95 6.39 -6.63 -6.33
CA ASN A 95 5.86 -5.93 -5.17
C ASN A 95 4.34 -6.07 -5.08
N ILE A 96 3.85 -6.13 -3.85
CA ILE A 96 2.43 -5.97 -3.52
C ILE A 96 2.36 -4.93 -2.41
N PHE A 97 1.68 -3.82 -2.67
CA PHE A 97 1.30 -2.85 -1.65
C PHE A 97 -0.15 -3.10 -1.26
N VAL A 98 -0.42 -3.11 0.02
CA VAL A 98 -1.76 -3.25 0.57
C VAL A 98 -2.01 -2.14 1.57
N SER A 99 -3.07 -1.39 1.36
CA SER A 99 -3.57 -0.39 2.29
C SER A 99 -5.02 -0.69 2.65
N PRO A 100 -5.26 -1.30 3.81
CA PRO A 100 -6.60 -1.63 4.26
C PRO A 100 -7.49 -0.40 4.40
N ARG A 101 -6.94 0.69 4.89
CA ARG A 101 -7.67 1.94 5.09
C ARG A 101 -8.23 2.54 3.80
N GLN A 102 -7.44 2.54 2.71
CA GLN A 102 -7.88 3.02 1.40
C GLN A 102 -8.59 1.93 0.57
N SER A 103 -8.75 0.73 1.09
CA SER A 103 -9.19 -0.43 0.30
C SER A 103 -8.38 -0.61 -0.98
N LEU A 104 -7.08 -0.31 -0.92
CA LEU A 104 -6.18 -0.25 -2.05
C LEU A 104 -5.22 -1.42 -2.07
N LEU A 105 -5.07 -2.00 -3.26
CA LEU A 105 -4.05 -3.00 -3.56
C LEU A 105 -3.34 -2.62 -4.86
N ILE A 106 -2.02 -2.56 -4.81
CA ILE A 106 -1.18 -2.37 -6.00
C ILE A 106 -0.21 -3.54 -6.08
N ALA A 107 -0.21 -4.24 -7.20
CA ALA A 107 0.74 -5.30 -7.47
C ALA A 107 1.58 -4.95 -8.71
N THR A 108 2.88 -5.09 -8.60
CA THR A 108 3.81 -4.90 -9.70
C THR A 108 4.66 -6.15 -9.91
N HIS A 109 5.05 -6.38 -11.15
CA HIS A 109 5.95 -7.47 -11.51
C HIS A 109 6.93 -6.96 -12.55
N SER A 110 8.21 -7.09 -12.25
CA SER A 110 9.28 -6.81 -13.19
C SER A 110 10.32 -7.94 -13.17
N HIS A 111 11.20 -7.95 -14.16
CA HIS A 111 12.35 -8.83 -14.21
C HIS A 111 13.58 -7.95 -14.39
N LEU A 112 14.23 -7.65 -13.28
CA LEU A 112 15.44 -6.83 -13.27
C LEU A 112 16.66 -7.74 -13.23
N TYR A 113 17.67 -7.37 -14.00
CA TYR A 113 18.96 -8.07 -13.98
C TYR A 113 19.73 -7.75 -12.70
N PRO A 114 20.62 -8.65 -12.23
CA PRO A 114 21.35 -8.48 -10.99
C PRO A 114 22.09 -7.15 -10.83
N GLU A 115 22.61 -6.61 -11.91
CA GLU A 115 23.31 -5.33 -11.96
C GLU A 115 22.39 -4.13 -11.71
N ASP A 116 21.09 -4.28 -11.97
CA ASP A 116 20.12 -3.18 -11.90
C ASP A 116 19.18 -3.30 -10.69
N ILE A 117 19.23 -4.42 -9.96
CA ILE A 117 18.23 -4.77 -8.93
C ILE A 117 18.08 -3.68 -7.88
N ASN A 118 19.17 -3.16 -7.35
CA ASN A 118 19.11 -2.22 -6.23
C ASN A 118 18.58 -0.85 -6.63
N GLU A 119 18.89 -0.39 -7.84
CA GLU A 119 18.49 0.93 -8.32
C GLU A 119 17.04 0.91 -8.83
N HIS A 120 16.70 -0.06 -9.69
CA HIS A 120 15.41 -0.08 -10.36
C HIS A 120 14.27 -0.64 -9.52
N ALA A 121 14.52 -1.58 -8.62
CA ALA A 121 13.49 -2.07 -7.70
C ALA A 121 13.03 -0.97 -6.75
N ASN A 122 13.97 -0.18 -6.22
CA ASN A 122 13.66 0.98 -5.40
C ASN A 122 12.96 2.07 -6.22
N THR A 123 13.40 2.32 -7.45
CA THR A 123 12.79 3.32 -8.34
C THR A 123 11.33 2.96 -8.66
N LEU A 124 11.02 1.70 -8.95
CA LEU A 124 9.64 1.27 -9.19
C LEU A 124 8.76 1.48 -7.94
N PHE A 125 9.30 1.11 -6.78
CA PHE A 125 8.61 1.32 -5.51
C PHE A 125 8.36 2.81 -5.23
N LEU A 126 9.40 3.65 -5.36
CA LEU A 126 9.29 5.09 -5.16
C LEU A 126 8.33 5.74 -6.17
N ASN A 127 8.32 5.30 -7.43
CA ASN A 127 7.37 5.78 -8.41
C ASN A 127 5.91 5.47 -8.03
N VAL A 128 5.63 4.29 -7.47
CA VAL A 128 4.30 3.96 -6.96
C VAL A 128 3.98 4.84 -5.75
N TRP A 129 4.93 4.99 -4.83
CA TRP A 129 4.77 5.79 -3.63
C TRP A 129 4.54 7.26 -3.96
N ASP A 130 5.36 7.84 -4.83
CA ASP A 130 5.36 9.27 -5.12
C ASP A 130 4.27 9.71 -6.11
N ASN A 131 3.80 8.81 -6.99
CA ASN A 131 2.91 9.20 -8.08
C ASN A 131 1.54 8.52 -8.03
N VAL A 132 1.42 7.32 -7.48
CA VAL A 132 0.12 6.61 -7.44
C VAL A 132 -0.59 6.87 -6.12
N ILE A 133 0.13 6.77 -5.02
CA ILE A 133 -0.48 6.90 -3.69
C ILE A 133 -1.05 8.30 -3.41
N PRO A 134 -0.40 9.42 -3.79
CA PRO A 134 -0.97 10.75 -3.60
C PRO A 134 -2.31 10.97 -4.30
N ILE A 135 -2.56 10.28 -5.43
CA ILE A 135 -3.85 10.40 -6.15
C ILE A 135 -5.05 10.05 -5.26
N PHE A 136 -4.86 9.14 -4.31
CA PHE A 136 -5.91 8.73 -3.37
C PHE A 136 -6.09 9.71 -2.20
N LYS A 137 -5.21 10.73 -2.08
CA LYS A 137 -5.33 11.76 -1.07
C LYS A 137 -6.14 12.97 -1.56
N ILE A 138 -6.09 13.24 -2.87
CA ILE A 138 -6.77 14.40 -3.45
C ILE A 138 -8.27 14.22 -3.30
N GLY A 139 -8.91 15.11 -2.56
CA GLY A 139 -10.34 15.09 -2.33
C GLY A 139 -10.82 14.32 -1.08
N ASP A 140 -9.97 13.56 -0.39
CA ASP A 140 -10.27 12.97 0.93
C ASP A 140 -9.87 13.98 2.03
N LEU A 141 -10.70 14.94 2.27
CA LEU A 141 -10.39 16.11 3.11
C LEU A 141 -10.60 15.85 4.60
N ASN A 142 -11.46 14.90 4.94
CA ASN A 142 -11.70 14.48 6.31
C ASN A 142 -10.84 13.28 6.74
N PHE A 143 -9.99 12.75 5.84
CA PHE A 143 -9.09 11.62 6.04
C PHE A 143 -9.79 10.32 6.47
N ASP A 144 -11.03 10.10 6.03
CA ASP A 144 -11.77 8.87 6.32
C ASP A 144 -11.58 7.79 5.25
N THR A 145 -10.76 8.08 4.21
CA THR A 145 -10.41 7.21 3.08
C THR A 145 -11.48 7.00 2.03
N LYS A 146 -12.51 7.81 2.07
CA LYS A 146 -13.53 7.87 1.03
C LYS A 146 -13.52 9.26 0.42
N ILE A 147 -13.93 9.38 -0.80
CA ILE A 147 -14.23 10.66 -1.44
C ILE A 147 -15.74 10.70 -1.58
N ASP A 148 -16.40 11.42 -0.68
CA ASP A 148 -17.85 11.49 -0.65
C ASP A 148 -18.37 12.87 -0.17
N ILE A 149 -19.65 12.95 0.16
CA ILE A 149 -20.27 14.21 0.57
C ILE A 149 -19.67 14.81 1.84
N LEU A 150 -19.00 14.01 2.68
CA LEU A 150 -18.39 14.51 3.92
C LEU A 150 -17.14 15.34 3.62
N ASP A 151 -16.41 15.03 2.55
CA ASP A 151 -15.29 15.84 2.08
C ASP A 151 -15.75 17.20 1.57
N ILE A 152 -16.87 17.22 0.84
CA ILE A 152 -17.48 18.47 0.37
C ILE A 152 -17.92 19.33 1.57
N ILE A 153 -18.47 18.72 2.61
CA ILE A 153 -18.83 19.43 3.85
C ILE A 153 -17.57 19.99 4.50
N HIS A 154 -16.51 19.20 4.61
CA HIS A 154 -15.24 19.63 5.20
C HIS A 154 -14.60 20.79 4.41
N LEU A 155 -14.61 20.72 3.07
CA LEU A 155 -14.19 21.81 2.20
C LEU A 155 -15.03 23.07 2.42
N SER A 156 -16.36 22.92 2.48
CA SER A 156 -17.28 24.01 2.73
C SER A 156 -17.01 24.70 4.08
N ASP A 157 -16.79 23.92 5.13
CA ASP A 157 -16.44 24.43 6.44
C ASP A 157 -15.09 25.17 6.41
N SER A 158 -14.10 24.66 5.70
CA SER A 158 -12.80 25.29 5.48
C SER A 158 -12.91 26.66 4.80
N ILE A 159 -13.77 26.77 3.79
CA ILE A 159 -14.03 28.04 3.08
C ILE A 159 -14.77 29.04 3.99
N ILE A 160 -15.80 28.55 4.73
CA ILE A 160 -16.63 29.43 5.58
C ILE A 160 -15.84 29.95 6.79
N ASP A 161 -15.09 29.08 7.45
CA ASP A 161 -14.36 29.39 8.68
C ASP A 161 -13.01 30.09 8.43
N SER A 162 -12.64 30.29 7.16
CA SER A 162 -11.33 30.82 6.78
C SER A 162 -10.16 30.03 7.40
N LEU A 163 -10.30 28.72 7.43
CA LEU A 163 -9.24 27.81 7.88
C LEU A 163 -7.97 28.01 6.99
N ASP A 164 -6.83 27.73 7.59
CA ASP A 164 -5.55 27.80 6.86
C ASP A 164 -5.61 26.96 5.58
N TYR A 165 -4.94 27.44 4.53
CA TYR A 165 -4.78 26.73 3.26
C TYR A 165 -4.30 25.30 3.51
N ASN A 166 -4.97 24.34 2.90
CA ASN A 166 -4.64 22.93 2.93
C ASN A 166 -4.55 22.42 1.49
N GLU A 167 -3.40 21.87 1.13
CA GLU A 167 -3.09 21.39 -0.22
C GLU A 167 -4.08 20.30 -0.68
N GLU A 168 -4.60 19.48 0.24
CA GLU A 168 -5.61 18.46 -0.07
C GLU A 168 -6.98 19.03 -0.40
N SER A 169 -7.25 20.27 0.01
CA SER A 169 -8.52 20.97 -0.27
C SER A 169 -8.46 21.78 -1.58
N ASP A 170 -7.29 22.06 -2.08
CA ASP A 170 -7.06 22.72 -3.38
C ASP A 170 -7.04 21.63 -4.47
N ILE A 171 -8.22 21.21 -4.91
CA ILE A 171 -8.40 20.08 -5.84
C ILE A 171 -7.93 20.44 -7.25
N ASN A 172 -8.10 21.69 -7.65
CA ASN A 172 -7.70 22.18 -8.97
C ASN A 172 -6.22 22.67 -9.02
N SER A 173 -5.56 22.75 -7.85
CA SER A 173 -4.15 23.15 -7.69
C SER A 173 -3.85 24.58 -8.19
N ASP A 174 -4.73 25.51 -7.87
CA ASP A 174 -4.58 26.92 -8.22
C ASP A 174 -4.13 27.81 -7.03
N ASP A 175 -3.80 27.21 -5.90
CA ASP A 175 -3.41 27.82 -4.63
C ASP A 175 -4.55 28.61 -3.93
N ILE A 176 -5.81 28.34 -4.30
CA ILE A 176 -7.00 28.97 -3.71
C ILE A 176 -8.00 27.87 -3.35
N ILE A 177 -8.52 27.87 -2.13
CA ILE A 177 -9.63 26.96 -1.76
C ILE A 177 -10.94 27.71 -1.98
N ASP A 178 -11.70 27.33 -3.01
CA ASP A 178 -12.99 27.96 -3.32
C ASP A 178 -13.98 26.99 -4.02
N TYR A 179 -15.04 27.53 -4.60
CA TYR A 179 -16.07 26.74 -5.26
C TYR A 179 -15.61 26.02 -6.54
N GLU A 180 -14.48 26.39 -7.12
CA GLU A 180 -13.95 25.71 -8.29
C GLU A 180 -13.34 24.35 -7.91
N ASP A 181 -12.99 24.16 -6.64
CA ASP A 181 -12.54 22.88 -6.09
C ASP A 181 -13.68 21.86 -5.92
N ILE A 182 -14.93 22.29 -5.98
CA ILE A 182 -16.11 21.43 -5.81
C ILE A 182 -16.66 20.92 -7.16
N ASN A 183 -16.26 21.51 -8.29
CA ASN A 183 -16.74 21.18 -9.62
C ASN A 183 -15.76 20.33 -10.40
#